data_71de01550af00a2d51f64f7d44d47d2a
#
_entry.id   71de01550af00a2d51f64f7d44d47d2a
#
_cell.length_a   1.000
_cell.length_b   1.000
_cell.length_c   1.000
_cell.angle_alpha   90.00
_cell.angle_beta   90.00
_cell.angle_gamma   90.00
#
_symmetry.space_group_name_H-M   'P 1'
#
loop_
_entity.id
_entity.type
_entity.pdbx_description
1 polymer ?
#
loop_
_entity_poly.entity_id
_entity_poly.type
_entity_poly.pdbx_seq_one_letter_code
_entity_poly.pdbx_strand_id
1 'polypeptide(L)'
;MTRYAFLQLIGLVLSLLMLGSGPAAAGSSSTGELTPDQAQQYNDCMTQARRVPAKAYESAIAWQKRGGGAAAGHCAAVALIGLGRYAPAAQSLEKLAAAEAKTRKDLAAGLYGQAAQAWLLANDNTHALKDQNTAIKLAPNDADLLTDRGVTLASTGKYWEAIDDFNKAHELARGRADILTYRASAYRLVKSLDLASDDIAEAIRLEPKSAEAYLERGIIRRLSNDVPGARADWQKVMALGPGTPAADEAAANLKQLDTPAP
;
A
#
# COMPACT_ATOMS: atom_id res chain seq x y z
N MET A 1 18.26 9.26 12.14
CA MET A 1 17.94 7.83 12.10
C MET A 1 16.45 7.47 11.93
N THR A 2 15.52 8.43 11.88
CA THR A 2 14.06 8.21 11.92
C THR A 2 13.35 8.12 10.57
N ARG A 3 14.03 8.35 9.44
CA ARG A 3 13.39 8.29 8.10
C ARG A 3 13.41 6.90 7.45
N TYR A 4 14.28 5.99 7.90
CA TYR A 4 14.46 4.67 7.29
C TYR A 4 13.39 3.64 7.70
N ALA A 5 12.85 3.71 8.90
CA ALA A 5 11.86 2.74 9.40
C ALA A 5 10.51 2.80 8.64
N PHE A 6 10.09 3.98 8.20
CA PHE A 6 8.84 4.14 7.45
C PHE A 6 8.98 3.70 5.98
N LEU A 7 10.17 3.86 5.38
CA LEU A 7 10.45 3.46 3.99
C LEU A 7 10.49 1.94 3.80
N GLN A 8 10.83 1.17 4.83
CA GLN A 8 10.86 -0.29 4.76
C GLN A 8 9.46 -0.92 4.86
N LEU A 9 8.50 -0.27 5.53
CA LEU A 9 7.09 -0.68 5.53
C LEU A 9 6.44 -0.51 4.14
N ILE A 10 6.89 0.44 3.33
CA ILE A 10 6.41 0.64 1.95
C ILE A 10 6.81 -0.53 1.03
N GLY A 11 7.91 -1.22 1.30
CA GLY A 11 8.34 -2.39 0.52
C GLY A 11 7.40 -3.59 0.61
N LEU A 12 6.56 -3.68 1.65
CA LEU A 12 5.62 -4.79 1.85
C LEU A 12 4.25 -4.59 1.18
N VAL A 13 3.84 -3.35 0.89
CA VAL A 13 2.56 -3.05 0.23
C VAL A 13 2.54 -3.52 -1.24
N LEU A 14 3.69 -3.81 -1.83
CA LEU A 14 3.78 -4.32 -3.22
C LEU A 14 3.25 -5.76 -3.40
N SER A 15 2.92 -6.47 -2.32
CA SER A 15 2.48 -7.87 -2.41
C SER A 15 0.98 -8.05 -2.62
N LEU A 16 0.16 -7.02 -2.54
CA LEU A 16 -1.32 -7.11 -2.59
C LEU A 16 -1.94 -6.41 -3.81
N LEU A 17 -1.47 -6.71 -5.01
CA LEU A 17 -2.33 -6.62 -6.20
C LEU A 17 -3.25 -7.85 -6.26
N MET A 18 -3.97 -8.14 -5.20
CA MET A 18 -5.07 -9.08 -5.16
C MET A 18 -6.33 -8.32 -5.54
N LEU A 19 -6.68 -8.31 -6.81
CA LEU A 19 -8.05 -8.07 -7.25
C LEU A 19 -8.91 -9.19 -6.65
N GLY A 20 -9.68 -8.86 -5.62
CA GLY A 20 -10.70 -9.73 -5.06
C GLY A 20 -11.71 -10.10 -6.13
N SER A 21 -11.74 -11.37 -6.53
CA SER A 21 -12.78 -11.95 -7.36
C SER A 21 -14.02 -12.19 -6.48
N GLY A 22 -14.89 -11.19 -6.37
CA GLY A 22 -16.26 -11.38 -5.90
C GLY A 22 -17.13 -11.88 -7.05
N PRO A 23 -18.11 -12.80 -6.83
CA PRO A 23 -18.99 -13.26 -7.89
C PRO A 23 -19.92 -12.13 -8.35
N ALA A 24 -19.86 -11.79 -9.62
CA ALA A 24 -20.76 -10.85 -10.28
C ALA A 24 -22.17 -11.40 -10.30
N ALA A 25 -23.10 -10.72 -9.63
CA ALA A 25 -24.53 -10.90 -9.82
C ALA A 25 -24.92 -10.36 -11.21
N ALA A 26 -25.54 -11.20 -12.02
CA ALA A 26 -26.07 -10.83 -13.33
C ALA A 26 -27.19 -9.82 -13.21
N GLY A 27 -26.94 -8.60 -13.64
CA GLY A 27 -27.94 -7.53 -13.82
C GLY A 27 -27.61 -6.76 -15.07
N SER A 28 -28.48 -6.80 -16.05
CA SER A 28 -28.38 -6.20 -17.36
C SER A 28 -28.27 -4.69 -17.33
N SER A 29 -27.21 -4.12 -17.90
CA SER A 29 -27.31 -2.97 -18.83
C SER A 29 -25.92 -2.50 -19.32
N SER A 30 -25.86 -2.32 -20.58
CA SER A 30 -24.86 -1.75 -21.47
C SER A 30 -23.91 -0.70 -20.88
N THR A 31 -22.65 -0.85 -21.23
CA THR A 31 -21.49 0.05 -21.31
C THR A 31 -20.38 -0.28 -20.31
N GLY A 32 -19.43 -1.10 -20.75
CA GLY A 32 -18.11 -1.21 -20.10
C GLY A 32 -17.74 -2.58 -19.58
N GLU A 33 -18.60 -3.57 -19.63
CA GLU A 33 -18.22 -4.95 -19.28
C GLU A 33 -17.44 -5.58 -20.43
N LEU A 34 -16.32 -6.23 -20.09
CA LEU A 34 -15.54 -7.00 -21.04
C LEU A 34 -16.35 -8.21 -21.49
N THR A 35 -16.31 -8.53 -22.79
CA THR A 35 -16.80 -9.84 -23.25
C THR A 35 -15.98 -10.95 -22.58
N PRO A 36 -16.48 -12.20 -22.51
CA PRO A 36 -15.73 -13.31 -21.93
C PRO A 36 -14.32 -13.47 -22.55
N ASP A 37 -14.20 -13.30 -23.86
CA ASP A 37 -12.91 -13.37 -24.57
C ASP A 37 -11.99 -12.21 -24.18
N GLN A 38 -12.51 -11.01 -24.03
CA GLN A 38 -11.74 -9.83 -23.58
C GLN A 38 -11.30 -9.98 -22.13
N ALA A 39 -12.15 -10.54 -21.26
CA ALA A 39 -11.82 -10.81 -19.86
C ALA A 39 -10.71 -11.88 -19.77
N GLN A 40 -10.80 -12.94 -20.56
CA GLN A 40 -9.74 -13.95 -20.64
C GLN A 40 -8.44 -13.31 -21.14
N GLN A 41 -8.48 -12.55 -22.22
CA GLN A 41 -7.30 -11.87 -22.77
C GLN A 41 -6.67 -10.90 -21.76
N TYR A 42 -7.50 -10.19 -20.99
CA TYR A 42 -7.01 -9.31 -19.92
C TYR A 42 -6.31 -10.10 -18.82
N ASN A 43 -6.89 -11.19 -18.33
CA ASN A 43 -6.30 -12.03 -17.29
C ASN A 43 -4.96 -12.65 -17.74
N ASP A 44 -4.89 -13.10 -18.96
CA ASP A 44 -3.67 -13.63 -19.57
C ASP A 44 -2.59 -12.54 -19.66
N CYS A 45 -2.97 -11.33 -20.08
CA CYS A 45 -2.09 -10.19 -20.16
C CYS A 45 -1.56 -9.81 -18.77
N MET A 46 -2.41 -9.73 -17.76
CA MET A 46 -2.02 -9.42 -16.38
C MET A 46 -1.09 -10.49 -15.78
N THR A 47 -1.33 -11.76 -16.11
CA THR A 47 -0.45 -12.86 -15.71
C THR A 47 0.92 -12.74 -16.38
N GLN A 48 0.96 -12.41 -17.66
CA GLN A 48 2.19 -12.16 -18.40
C GLN A 48 2.95 -10.93 -17.88
N ALA A 49 2.24 -9.85 -17.51
CA ALA A 49 2.86 -8.62 -17.00
C ALA A 49 3.70 -8.87 -15.74
N ARG A 50 3.32 -9.87 -14.94
CA ARG A 50 4.08 -10.28 -13.74
C ARG A 50 5.28 -11.17 -14.05
N ARG A 51 5.22 -11.99 -15.11
CA ARG A 51 6.23 -13.00 -15.43
C ARG A 51 7.22 -12.56 -16.50
N VAL A 52 6.73 -11.92 -17.55
CA VAL A 52 7.50 -11.51 -18.73
C VAL A 52 7.00 -10.12 -19.18
N PRO A 53 7.27 -9.06 -18.40
CA PRO A 53 6.65 -7.75 -18.60
C PRO A 53 6.92 -7.14 -19.98
N ALA A 54 8.07 -7.39 -20.59
CA ALA A 54 8.36 -6.88 -21.93
C ALA A 54 7.39 -7.44 -22.99
N LYS A 55 7.16 -8.74 -22.97
CA LYS A 55 6.22 -9.41 -23.88
C LYS A 55 4.78 -8.98 -23.63
N ALA A 56 4.41 -8.81 -22.35
CA ALA A 56 3.09 -8.33 -21.97
C ALA A 56 2.85 -6.91 -22.50
N TYR A 57 3.84 -6.03 -22.38
CA TYR A 57 3.75 -4.66 -22.91
C TYR A 57 3.52 -4.65 -24.42
N GLU A 58 4.30 -5.41 -25.20
CA GLU A 58 4.13 -5.51 -26.65
C GLU A 58 2.74 -6.06 -27.02
N SER A 59 2.30 -7.12 -26.34
CA SER A 59 0.98 -7.72 -26.55
C SER A 59 -0.16 -6.76 -26.21
N ALA A 60 -0.03 -5.98 -25.11
CA ALA A 60 -1.01 -5.00 -24.69
C ALA A 60 -1.11 -3.84 -25.69
N ILE A 61 0.01 -3.34 -26.19
CA ILE A 61 0.03 -2.30 -27.24
C ILE A 61 -0.60 -2.80 -28.54
N ALA A 62 -0.30 -4.04 -28.95
CA ALA A 62 -0.94 -4.64 -30.10
C ALA A 62 -2.45 -4.81 -29.90
N TRP A 63 -2.88 -5.15 -28.68
CA TRP A 63 -4.30 -5.25 -28.32
C TRP A 63 -4.99 -3.88 -28.32
N GLN A 64 -4.35 -2.83 -27.80
CA GLN A 64 -4.88 -1.46 -27.87
C GLN A 64 -5.18 -1.03 -29.31
N LYS A 65 -4.25 -1.31 -30.25
CA LYS A 65 -4.43 -0.99 -31.68
C LYS A 65 -5.61 -1.72 -32.33
N ARG A 66 -6.03 -2.86 -31.76
CA ARG A 66 -7.19 -3.64 -32.19
C ARG A 66 -8.49 -3.32 -31.40
N GLY A 67 -8.50 -2.23 -30.63
CA GLY A 67 -9.69 -1.81 -29.92
C GLY A 67 -9.79 -2.39 -28.49
N GLY A 68 -8.70 -2.83 -27.88
CA GLY A 68 -8.67 -3.38 -26.51
C GLY A 68 -8.96 -2.38 -25.40
N GLY A 69 -9.15 -1.11 -25.73
CA GLY A 69 -9.65 -0.05 -24.84
C GLY A 69 -8.88 0.07 -23.52
N ALA A 70 -9.62 0.36 -22.45
CA ALA A 70 -9.05 0.57 -21.11
C ALA A 70 -8.35 -0.69 -20.56
N ALA A 71 -8.85 -1.89 -20.84
CA ALA A 71 -8.26 -3.14 -20.36
C ALA A 71 -6.84 -3.36 -20.91
N ALA A 72 -6.65 -3.14 -22.21
CA ALA A 72 -5.33 -3.22 -22.83
C ALA A 72 -4.39 -2.13 -22.31
N GLY A 73 -4.91 -0.89 -22.11
CA GLY A 73 -4.16 0.21 -21.52
C GLY A 73 -3.70 -0.06 -20.10
N HIS A 74 -4.56 -0.64 -19.29
CA HIS A 74 -4.23 -1.01 -17.91
C HIS A 74 -3.15 -2.11 -17.87
N CYS A 75 -3.30 -3.17 -18.69
CA CYS A 75 -2.25 -4.21 -18.80
C CYS A 75 -0.91 -3.62 -19.26
N ALA A 76 -0.90 -2.71 -20.24
CA ALA A 76 0.32 -2.03 -20.66
C ALA A 76 0.97 -1.23 -19.53
N ALA A 77 0.19 -0.53 -18.72
CA ALA A 77 0.69 0.22 -17.56
C ALA A 77 1.28 -0.72 -16.49
N VAL A 78 0.62 -1.83 -16.17
CA VAL A 78 1.15 -2.83 -15.23
C VAL A 78 2.44 -3.46 -15.76
N ALA A 79 2.51 -3.74 -17.06
CA ALA A 79 3.74 -4.23 -17.68
C ALA A 79 4.88 -3.19 -17.60
N LEU A 80 4.60 -1.89 -17.74
CA LEU A 80 5.59 -0.83 -17.54
C LEU A 80 6.12 -0.81 -16.09
N ILE A 81 5.26 -1.06 -15.09
CA ILE A 81 5.71 -1.20 -13.69
C ILE A 81 6.69 -2.37 -13.58
N GLY A 82 6.35 -3.53 -14.15
CA GLY A 82 7.23 -4.71 -14.18
C GLY A 82 8.56 -4.48 -14.89
N LEU A 83 8.62 -3.50 -15.81
CA LEU A 83 9.84 -3.07 -16.50
C LEU A 83 10.63 -1.99 -15.73
N GLY A 84 10.20 -1.58 -14.55
CA GLY A 84 10.79 -0.47 -13.80
C GLY A 84 10.52 0.91 -14.42
N ARG A 85 9.61 1.01 -15.38
CA ARG A 85 9.25 2.27 -16.06
C ARG A 85 8.10 2.96 -15.35
N TYR A 86 8.33 3.36 -14.11
CA TYR A 86 7.30 3.78 -13.17
C TYR A 86 6.57 5.06 -13.59
N ALA A 87 7.28 6.13 -13.93
CA ALA A 87 6.66 7.39 -14.33
C ALA A 87 5.79 7.25 -15.62
N PRO A 88 6.24 6.58 -16.70
CA PRO A 88 5.37 6.27 -17.84
C PRO A 88 4.15 5.42 -17.48
N ALA A 89 4.29 4.47 -16.53
CA ALA A 89 3.17 3.67 -16.05
C ALA A 89 2.13 4.54 -15.34
N ALA A 90 2.58 5.39 -14.40
CA ALA A 90 1.71 6.32 -13.68
C ALA A 90 0.94 7.23 -14.63
N GLN A 91 1.63 7.89 -15.56
CA GLN A 91 1.00 8.74 -16.58
C GLN A 91 -0.04 8.01 -17.43
N SER A 92 0.21 6.73 -17.73
CA SER A 92 -0.75 5.90 -18.48
C SER A 92 -1.99 5.60 -17.64
N LEU A 93 -1.82 5.31 -16.34
CA LEU A 93 -2.90 5.08 -15.39
C LEU A 93 -3.73 6.36 -15.15
N GLU A 94 -3.08 7.53 -14.99
CA GLU A 94 -3.76 8.83 -14.89
C GLU A 94 -4.65 9.10 -16.09
N LYS A 95 -4.17 8.83 -17.31
CA LYS A 95 -4.97 9.01 -18.54
C LYS A 95 -6.20 8.10 -18.57
N LEU A 96 -6.04 6.84 -18.16
CA LEU A 96 -7.14 5.89 -18.05
C LEU A 96 -8.15 6.36 -16.98
N ALA A 97 -7.65 6.73 -15.80
CA ALA A 97 -8.48 7.23 -14.70
C ALA A 97 -9.30 8.47 -15.12
N ALA A 98 -8.67 9.43 -15.78
CA ALA A 98 -9.35 10.63 -16.25
C ALA A 98 -10.47 10.35 -17.26
N ALA A 99 -10.28 9.36 -18.13
CA ALA A 99 -11.31 8.93 -19.08
C ALA A 99 -12.54 8.32 -18.38
N GLU A 100 -12.33 7.63 -17.25
CA GLU A 100 -13.37 6.92 -16.50
C GLU A 100 -14.06 7.78 -15.42
N ALA A 101 -13.45 8.88 -15.01
CA ALA A 101 -13.85 9.66 -13.83
C ALA A 101 -15.29 10.18 -13.85
N LYS A 102 -15.89 10.35 -15.04
CA LYS A 102 -17.29 10.83 -15.18
C LYS A 102 -18.32 9.70 -15.08
N THR A 103 -17.96 8.52 -15.55
CA THR A 103 -18.89 7.38 -15.74
C THR A 103 -18.70 6.27 -14.75
N ARG A 104 -17.46 6.01 -14.34
CA ARG A 104 -17.05 4.91 -13.43
C ARG A 104 -16.12 5.43 -12.35
N LYS A 105 -16.67 6.19 -11.39
CA LYS A 105 -15.89 6.89 -10.36
C LYS A 105 -15.01 5.95 -9.53
N ASP A 106 -15.55 4.79 -9.14
CA ASP A 106 -14.80 3.83 -8.32
C ASP A 106 -13.61 3.22 -9.09
N LEU A 107 -13.82 2.88 -10.37
CA LEU A 107 -12.73 2.44 -11.23
C LEU A 107 -11.67 3.52 -11.39
N ALA A 108 -12.09 4.75 -11.63
CA ALA A 108 -11.17 5.89 -11.76
C ALA A 108 -10.38 6.13 -10.47
N ALA A 109 -11.03 6.02 -9.31
CA ALA A 109 -10.37 6.12 -8.00
C ALA A 109 -9.28 5.06 -7.85
N GLY A 110 -9.58 3.79 -8.15
CA GLY A 110 -8.60 2.70 -8.11
C GLY A 110 -7.44 2.91 -9.09
N LEU A 111 -7.71 3.41 -10.30
CA LEU A 111 -6.66 3.72 -11.28
C LEU A 111 -5.75 4.87 -10.81
N TYR A 112 -6.31 5.94 -10.19
CA TYR A 112 -5.49 6.99 -9.58
C TYR A 112 -4.68 6.46 -8.38
N GLY A 113 -5.25 5.56 -7.56
CA GLY A 113 -4.51 4.86 -6.50
C GLY A 113 -3.29 4.11 -7.05
N GLN A 114 -3.48 3.35 -8.14
CA GLN A 114 -2.38 2.65 -8.80
C GLN A 114 -1.36 3.60 -9.44
N ALA A 115 -1.80 4.73 -10.03
CA ALA A 115 -0.90 5.77 -10.54
C ALA A 115 -0.04 6.34 -9.41
N ALA A 116 -0.64 6.62 -8.25
CA ALA A 116 0.07 7.08 -7.08
C ALA A 116 1.14 6.08 -6.60
N GLN A 117 0.81 4.79 -6.56
CA GLN A 117 1.79 3.75 -6.23
C GLN A 117 2.97 3.71 -7.23
N ALA A 118 2.68 3.87 -8.53
CA ALA A 118 3.73 3.94 -9.54
C ALA A 118 4.60 5.20 -9.38
N TRP A 119 4.02 6.35 -8.98
CA TRP A 119 4.77 7.56 -8.65
C TRP A 119 5.65 7.38 -7.40
N LEU A 120 5.17 6.67 -6.37
CA LEU A 120 5.99 6.32 -5.19
C LEU A 120 7.20 5.47 -5.58
N LEU A 121 7.02 4.50 -6.47
CA LEU A 121 8.12 3.71 -7.03
C LEU A 121 9.11 4.56 -7.84
N ALA A 122 8.62 5.63 -8.47
CA ALA A 122 9.46 6.63 -9.15
C ALA A 122 10.11 7.63 -8.18
N ASN A 123 9.91 7.50 -6.86
CA ASN A 123 10.32 8.45 -5.83
C ASN A 123 9.72 9.86 -5.99
N ASP A 124 8.54 9.97 -6.61
CA ASP A 124 7.82 11.24 -6.80
C ASP A 124 6.60 11.32 -5.87
N ASN A 125 6.85 11.67 -4.61
CA ASN A 125 5.80 11.83 -3.60
C ASN A 125 4.82 12.96 -3.94
N THR A 126 5.23 13.95 -4.73
CA THR A 126 4.37 15.08 -5.10
C THR A 126 3.25 14.64 -6.04
N HIS A 127 3.59 13.92 -7.10
CA HIS A 127 2.59 13.36 -8.01
C HIS A 127 1.76 12.27 -7.32
N ALA A 128 2.39 11.42 -6.48
CA ALA A 128 1.67 10.41 -5.70
C ALA A 128 0.57 11.02 -4.84
N LEU A 129 0.87 12.05 -4.03
CA LEU A 129 -0.13 12.73 -3.19
C LEU A 129 -1.21 13.42 -4.01
N LYS A 130 -0.89 13.98 -5.18
CA LYS A 130 -1.89 14.57 -6.08
C LYS A 130 -2.90 13.53 -6.55
N ASP A 131 -2.43 12.35 -6.96
CA ASP A 131 -3.29 11.29 -7.44
C ASP A 131 -4.10 10.65 -6.31
N GLN A 132 -3.50 10.41 -5.14
CA GLN A 132 -4.20 9.95 -3.94
C GLN A 132 -5.31 10.93 -3.53
N ASN A 133 -5.05 12.24 -3.56
CA ASN A 133 -6.06 13.25 -3.31
C ASN A 133 -7.23 13.18 -4.33
N THR A 134 -6.91 12.89 -5.58
CA THR A 134 -7.93 12.74 -6.63
C THR A 134 -8.73 11.46 -6.43
N ALA A 135 -8.08 10.35 -6.12
CA ALA A 135 -8.71 9.07 -5.81
C ALA A 135 -9.71 9.19 -4.65
N ILE A 136 -9.29 9.81 -3.54
CA ILE A 136 -10.14 10.01 -2.36
C ILE A 136 -11.31 10.97 -2.64
N LYS A 137 -11.15 11.97 -3.51
CA LYS A 137 -12.29 12.80 -3.94
C LYS A 137 -13.35 12.00 -4.73
N LEU A 138 -12.93 10.98 -5.47
CA LEU A 138 -13.83 10.11 -6.23
C LEU A 138 -14.47 9.04 -5.34
N ALA A 139 -13.71 8.47 -4.40
CA ALA A 139 -14.14 7.44 -3.47
C ALA A 139 -13.79 7.81 -2.02
N PRO A 140 -14.53 8.74 -1.38
CA PRO A 140 -14.16 9.31 -0.08
C PRO A 140 -14.29 8.36 1.12
N ASN A 141 -14.92 7.21 0.93
CA ASN A 141 -15.13 6.19 1.96
C ASN A 141 -14.37 4.89 1.66
N ASP A 142 -13.34 4.97 0.86
CA ASP A 142 -12.44 3.86 0.60
C ASP A 142 -11.31 3.85 1.64
N ALA A 143 -11.31 2.85 2.53
CA ALA A 143 -10.34 2.74 3.61
C ALA A 143 -8.92 2.46 3.09
N ASP A 144 -8.78 1.77 1.95
CA ASP A 144 -7.48 1.48 1.36
C ASP A 144 -6.82 2.75 0.81
N LEU A 145 -7.58 3.56 0.07
CA LEU A 145 -7.08 4.84 -0.46
C LEU A 145 -6.67 5.81 0.64
N LEU A 146 -7.44 5.87 1.74
CA LEU A 146 -7.10 6.68 2.92
C LEU A 146 -5.83 6.14 3.59
N THR A 147 -5.72 4.83 3.77
CA THR A 147 -4.53 4.20 4.34
C THR A 147 -3.29 4.48 3.50
N ASP A 148 -3.37 4.30 2.18
CA ASP A 148 -2.27 4.56 1.26
C ASP A 148 -1.80 6.03 1.31
N ARG A 149 -2.74 7.00 1.38
CA ARG A 149 -2.38 8.41 1.51
C ARG A 149 -1.77 8.71 2.88
N GLY A 150 -2.33 8.15 3.95
CA GLY A 150 -1.77 8.26 5.29
C GLY A 150 -0.32 7.79 5.36
N VAL A 151 0.00 6.64 4.77
CA VAL A 151 1.38 6.11 4.67
C VAL A 151 2.27 7.08 3.90
N THR A 152 1.81 7.62 2.77
CA THR A 152 2.58 8.59 1.98
C THR A 152 2.81 9.90 2.76
N LEU A 153 1.78 10.41 3.44
CA LEU A 153 1.89 11.60 4.28
C LEU A 153 2.89 11.40 5.41
N ALA A 154 2.82 10.26 6.11
CA ALA A 154 3.74 9.93 7.19
C ALA A 154 5.19 9.81 6.69
N SER A 155 5.42 9.21 5.53
CA SER A 155 6.75 9.11 4.91
C SER A 155 7.37 10.47 4.57
N THR A 156 6.53 11.47 4.33
CA THR A 156 6.93 12.86 4.04
C THR A 156 6.98 13.76 5.28
N GLY A 157 6.75 13.19 6.48
CA GLY A 157 6.80 13.91 7.76
C GLY A 157 5.51 14.63 8.15
N LYS A 158 4.43 14.43 7.40
CA LYS A 158 3.10 15.01 7.66
C LYS A 158 2.28 14.09 8.57
N TYR A 159 2.78 13.90 9.80
CA TYR A 159 2.26 12.86 10.70
C TYR A 159 0.83 13.12 11.16
N TRP A 160 0.44 14.36 11.40
CA TRP A 160 -0.91 14.70 11.85
C TRP A 160 -1.94 14.47 10.75
N GLU A 161 -1.63 14.88 9.51
CA GLU A 161 -2.49 14.60 8.36
C GLU A 161 -2.60 13.09 8.09
N ALA A 162 -1.52 12.33 8.33
CA ALA A 162 -1.55 10.87 8.24
C ALA A 162 -2.48 10.25 9.31
N ILE A 163 -2.42 10.76 10.56
CA ILE A 163 -3.29 10.32 11.65
C ILE A 163 -4.76 10.57 11.30
N ASP A 164 -5.10 11.71 10.69
CA ASP A 164 -6.47 12.02 10.26
C ASP A 164 -6.97 10.99 9.22
N ASP A 165 -6.13 10.64 8.25
CA ASP A 165 -6.45 9.61 7.27
C ASP A 165 -6.62 8.23 7.90
N PHE A 166 -5.72 7.83 8.80
CA PHE A 166 -5.83 6.55 9.51
C PHE A 166 -7.03 6.50 10.45
N ASN A 167 -7.41 7.61 11.08
CA ASN A 167 -8.64 7.70 11.88
C ASN A 167 -9.84 7.36 11.02
N LYS A 168 -9.98 8.02 9.87
CA LYS A 168 -11.09 7.80 8.96
C LYS A 168 -11.07 6.38 8.37
N ALA A 169 -9.89 5.87 7.99
CA ALA A 169 -9.74 4.50 7.50
C ALA A 169 -10.16 3.48 8.57
N HIS A 170 -9.76 3.68 9.82
CA HIS A 170 -10.14 2.81 10.93
C HIS A 170 -11.65 2.85 11.22
N GLU A 171 -12.30 4.01 11.14
CA GLU A 171 -13.76 4.12 11.27
C GLU A 171 -14.49 3.29 10.21
N LEU A 172 -13.98 3.27 8.98
CA LEU A 172 -14.54 2.52 7.86
C LEU A 172 -14.23 1.02 7.93
N ALA A 173 -13.09 0.64 8.52
CA ALA A 173 -12.58 -0.74 8.53
C ALA A 173 -11.97 -1.13 9.89
N ARG A 174 -12.79 -1.16 10.94
CA ARG A 174 -12.36 -1.35 12.35
C ARG A 174 -11.59 -2.65 12.64
N GLY A 175 -11.72 -3.67 11.82
CA GLY A 175 -11.03 -4.96 12.02
C GLY A 175 -9.61 -5.02 11.43
N ARG A 176 -9.07 -3.94 10.92
CA ARG A 176 -7.78 -3.89 10.23
C ARG A 176 -6.63 -3.54 11.19
N ALA A 177 -5.81 -4.53 11.47
CA ALA A 177 -4.64 -4.39 12.34
C ALA A 177 -3.53 -3.51 11.73
N ASP A 178 -3.39 -3.53 10.40
CA ASP A 178 -2.41 -2.73 9.67
C ASP A 178 -2.66 -1.23 9.83
N ILE A 179 -3.92 -0.77 9.74
CA ILE A 179 -4.28 0.64 9.94
C ILE A 179 -3.88 1.12 11.34
N LEU A 180 -4.16 0.30 12.37
CA LEU A 180 -3.77 0.62 13.75
C LEU A 180 -2.26 0.64 13.92
N THR A 181 -1.54 -0.27 13.27
CA THR A 181 -0.06 -0.30 13.28
C THR A 181 0.53 0.97 12.65
N TYR A 182 -0.01 1.41 11.50
CA TYR A 182 0.42 2.66 10.86
C TYR A 182 0.09 3.89 11.71
N ARG A 183 -1.10 3.93 12.34
CA ARG A 183 -1.49 5.03 13.20
C ARG A 183 -0.64 5.09 14.46
N ALA A 184 -0.33 3.94 15.06
CA ALA A 184 0.59 3.83 16.19
C ALA A 184 1.99 4.38 15.84
N SER A 185 2.52 4.03 14.66
CA SER A 185 3.78 4.59 14.16
C SER A 185 3.71 6.10 14.01
N ALA A 186 2.62 6.65 13.48
CA ALA A 186 2.43 8.09 13.34
C ALA A 186 2.33 8.78 14.72
N TYR A 187 1.56 8.20 15.67
CA TYR A 187 1.49 8.70 17.05
C TYR A 187 2.85 8.70 17.75
N ARG A 188 3.63 7.61 17.59
CA ARG A 188 5.01 7.55 18.11
C ARG A 188 5.88 8.68 17.57
N LEU A 189 5.77 8.99 16.28
CA LEU A 189 6.57 10.04 15.62
C LEU A 189 6.19 11.44 16.07
N VAL A 190 4.93 11.67 16.50
CA VAL A 190 4.51 12.90 17.18
C VAL A 190 4.65 12.84 18.72
N LYS A 191 5.33 11.79 19.24
CA LYS A 191 5.62 11.56 20.67
C LYS A 191 4.38 11.31 21.55
N SER A 192 3.25 10.95 20.98
CA SER A 192 2.03 10.54 21.69
C SER A 192 2.09 9.04 22.01
N LEU A 193 3.02 8.64 22.92
CA LEU A 193 3.35 7.24 23.17
C LEU A 193 2.18 6.45 23.80
N ASP A 194 1.32 7.09 24.57
CA ASP A 194 0.13 6.44 25.16
C ASP A 194 -0.84 6.00 24.06
N LEU A 195 -1.19 6.91 23.13
CA LEU A 195 -2.05 6.57 21.99
C LEU A 195 -1.40 5.52 21.07
N ALA A 196 -0.09 5.60 20.88
CA ALA A 196 0.64 4.59 20.12
C ALA A 196 0.58 3.21 20.80
N SER A 197 0.65 3.16 22.13
CA SER A 197 0.58 1.92 22.90
C SER A 197 -0.80 1.27 22.83
N ASP A 198 -1.86 2.08 22.89
CA ASP A 198 -3.24 1.61 22.80
C ASP A 198 -3.52 1.01 21.42
N ASP A 199 -3.16 1.71 20.34
CA ASP A 199 -3.36 1.24 18.97
C ASP A 199 -2.59 -0.04 18.69
N ILE A 200 -1.32 -0.13 19.12
CA ILE A 200 -0.50 -1.30 18.84
C ILE A 200 -0.93 -2.52 19.67
N ALA A 201 -1.48 -2.31 20.85
CA ALA A 201 -2.06 -3.39 21.65
C ALA A 201 -3.28 -3.98 20.95
N GLU A 202 -4.16 -3.13 20.42
CA GLU A 202 -5.32 -3.56 19.67
C GLU A 202 -4.94 -4.23 18.34
N ALA A 203 -3.95 -3.70 17.61
CA ALA A 203 -3.43 -4.32 16.39
C ALA A 203 -2.96 -5.76 16.64
N ILE A 204 -2.20 -6.00 17.72
CA ILE A 204 -1.73 -7.34 18.10
C ILE A 204 -2.89 -8.23 18.54
N ARG A 205 -3.93 -7.67 19.18
CA ARG A 205 -5.13 -8.44 19.54
C ARG A 205 -5.87 -8.93 18.29
N LEU A 206 -5.97 -8.11 17.26
CA LEU A 206 -6.59 -8.44 15.97
C LEU A 206 -5.74 -9.42 15.17
N GLU A 207 -4.42 -9.21 15.13
CA GLU A 207 -3.48 -10.04 14.39
C GLU A 207 -2.28 -10.48 15.26
N PRO A 208 -2.42 -11.56 16.05
CA PRO A 208 -1.40 -12.01 17.02
C PRO A 208 -0.09 -12.51 16.38
N LYS A 209 -0.02 -12.58 15.06
CA LYS A 209 1.17 -13.01 14.31
C LYS A 209 1.77 -11.91 13.44
N SER A 210 1.31 -10.66 13.56
CA SER A 210 1.87 -9.54 12.82
C SER A 210 3.27 -9.19 13.33
N ALA A 211 4.29 -9.50 12.54
CA ALA A 211 5.67 -9.15 12.85
C ALA A 211 5.86 -7.64 12.93
N GLU A 212 5.18 -6.90 12.06
CA GLU A 212 5.22 -5.44 11.99
C GLU A 212 4.66 -4.79 13.27
N ALA A 213 3.56 -5.33 13.80
CA ALA A 213 2.97 -4.83 15.04
C ALA A 213 3.89 -5.08 16.24
N TYR A 214 4.54 -6.25 16.32
CA TYR A 214 5.53 -6.50 17.38
C TYR A 214 6.78 -5.64 17.21
N LEU A 215 7.25 -5.41 15.99
CA LEU A 215 8.37 -4.51 15.73
C LEU A 215 8.08 -3.10 16.26
N GLU A 216 6.94 -2.55 15.90
CA GLU A 216 6.52 -1.21 16.33
C GLU A 216 6.31 -1.15 17.85
N ARG A 217 5.68 -2.16 18.46
CA ARG A 217 5.53 -2.20 19.92
C ARG A 217 6.88 -2.23 20.65
N GLY A 218 7.84 -2.97 20.13
CA GLY A 218 9.19 -2.98 20.66
C GLY A 218 9.84 -1.59 20.63
N ILE A 219 9.63 -0.83 19.55
CA ILE A 219 10.13 0.55 19.44
C ILE A 219 9.44 1.47 20.49
N ILE A 220 8.11 1.38 20.59
CA ILE A 220 7.32 2.14 21.56
C ILE A 220 7.77 1.83 22.99
N ARG A 221 7.91 0.55 23.35
CA ARG A 221 8.39 0.10 24.67
C ARG A 221 9.78 0.63 25.01
N ARG A 222 10.70 0.57 24.05
CA ARG A 222 12.04 1.14 24.24
C ARG A 222 11.98 2.64 24.54
N LEU A 223 11.15 3.40 23.82
CA LEU A 223 10.96 4.83 24.04
C LEU A 223 10.30 5.13 25.39
N SER A 224 9.51 4.19 25.91
CA SER A 224 8.89 4.25 27.24
C SER A 224 9.77 3.63 28.35
N ASN A 225 11.05 3.35 28.07
CA ASN A 225 12.01 2.73 28.97
C ASN A 225 11.71 1.28 29.40
N ASP A 226 10.78 0.58 28.75
CA ASP A 226 10.57 -0.86 28.92
C ASP A 226 11.54 -1.64 28.02
N VAL A 227 12.82 -1.65 28.39
CA VAL A 227 13.87 -2.34 27.65
C VAL A 227 13.66 -3.86 27.62
N PRO A 228 13.26 -4.54 28.72
CA PRO A 228 12.98 -5.96 28.68
C PRO A 228 11.83 -6.32 27.73
N GLY A 229 10.74 -5.56 27.75
CA GLY A 229 9.60 -5.74 26.86
C GLY A 229 9.96 -5.51 25.39
N ALA A 230 10.75 -4.48 25.09
CA ALA A 230 11.23 -4.21 23.74
C ALA A 230 12.06 -5.40 23.19
N ARG A 231 12.97 -5.92 24.01
CA ARG A 231 13.79 -7.11 23.65
C ARG A 231 12.91 -8.31 23.34
N ALA A 232 11.94 -8.60 24.19
CA ALA A 232 11.03 -9.73 23.99
C ALA A 232 10.22 -9.60 22.68
N ASP A 233 9.73 -8.40 22.37
CA ASP A 233 9.00 -8.15 21.14
C ASP A 233 9.87 -8.33 19.90
N TRP A 234 11.10 -7.80 19.86
CA TRP A 234 11.98 -7.96 18.71
C TRP A 234 12.46 -9.40 18.53
N GLN A 235 12.67 -10.17 19.61
CA GLN A 235 12.88 -11.62 19.52
C GLN A 235 11.67 -12.35 18.93
N LYS A 236 10.46 -11.90 19.28
CA LYS A 236 9.22 -12.43 18.70
C LYS A 236 9.12 -12.15 17.20
N VAL A 237 9.50 -10.95 16.74
CA VAL A 237 9.56 -10.60 15.30
C VAL A 237 10.48 -11.57 14.55
N MET A 238 11.69 -11.81 15.05
CA MET A 238 12.65 -12.73 14.42
C MET A 238 12.12 -14.16 14.33
N ALA A 239 11.32 -14.60 15.31
CA ALA A 239 10.71 -15.93 15.32
C ALA A 239 9.49 -16.04 14.37
N LEU A 240 8.73 -14.94 14.17
CA LEU A 240 7.55 -14.92 13.30
C LEU A 240 7.91 -14.89 11.82
N GLY A 241 8.96 -14.20 11.44
CA GLY A 241 9.32 -13.98 10.04
C GLY A 241 10.83 -13.95 9.81
N PRO A 242 11.56 -15.08 9.98
CA PRO A 242 13.00 -15.08 9.74
C PRO A 242 13.33 -14.71 8.28
N GLY A 243 14.31 -13.82 8.11
CA GLY A 243 14.74 -13.34 6.78
C GLY A 243 13.81 -12.29 6.15
N THR A 244 12.86 -11.73 6.91
CA THR A 244 12.05 -10.60 6.47
C THR A 244 12.71 -9.27 6.83
N PRO A 245 12.38 -8.17 6.14
CA PRO A 245 12.85 -6.83 6.51
C PRO A 245 12.54 -6.46 7.97
N ALA A 246 11.38 -6.86 8.49
CA ALA A 246 11.02 -6.65 9.90
C ALA A 246 11.97 -7.39 10.86
N ALA A 247 12.37 -8.62 10.53
CA ALA A 247 13.34 -9.38 11.33
C ALA A 247 14.74 -8.75 11.29
N ASP A 248 15.16 -8.23 10.13
CA ASP A 248 16.44 -7.54 9.99
C ASP A 248 16.48 -6.27 10.84
N GLU A 249 15.38 -5.50 10.84
CA GLU A 249 15.26 -4.31 11.69
C GLU A 249 15.21 -4.65 13.18
N ALA A 250 14.48 -5.71 13.56
CA ALA A 250 14.45 -6.21 14.93
C ALA A 250 15.83 -6.63 15.41
N ALA A 251 16.61 -7.33 14.58
CA ALA A 251 17.99 -7.71 14.89
C ALA A 251 18.90 -6.48 15.07
N ALA A 252 18.74 -5.47 14.22
CA ALA A 252 19.48 -4.22 14.34
C ALA A 252 19.14 -3.48 15.67
N ASN A 253 17.86 -3.46 16.04
CA ASN A 253 17.39 -2.84 17.28
C ASN A 253 17.93 -3.61 18.52
N LEU A 254 17.93 -4.94 18.50
CA LEU A 254 18.53 -5.76 19.56
C LEU A 254 20.02 -5.46 19.74
N LYS A 255 20.77 -5.40 18.63
CA LYS A 255 22.18 -5.05 18.67
C LYS A 255 22.45 -3.68 19.30
N GLN A 256 21.58 -2.69 19.02
CA GLN A 256 21.71 -1.38 19.63
C GLN A 256 21.47 -1.40 21.14
N LEU A 257 20.59 -2.27 21.68
CA LEU A 257 20.39 -2.42 23.11
C LEU A 257 21.63 -3.00 23.82
N ASP A 258 22.36 -3.89 23.14
CA ASP A 258 23.52 -4.58 23.69
C ASP A 258 24.82 -3.76 23.57
N THR A 259 24.80 -2.65 22.82
CA THR A 259 25.96 -1.77 22.67
C THR A 259 25.93 -0.73 23.78
N PRO A 260 26.97 -0.65 24.65
CA PRO A 260 27.05 0.42 25.64
C PRO A 260 26.95 1.79 24.97
N ALA A 261 26.26 2.72 25.64
CA ALA A 261 26.31 4.12 25.20
C ALA A 261 27.76 4.63 25.28
N PRO A 262 28.25 5.37 24.26
CA PRO A 262 29.60 5.92 24.23
C PRO A 262 29.87 6.89 25.38
#